data_34884da76621e9474589d2e600db55ee
#
_entry.id   34884da76621e9474589d2e600db55ee
#
_cell.length_a   1.000
_cell.length_b   1.000
_cell.length_c   1.000
_cell.angle_alpha   90.00
_cell.angle_beta   90.00
_cell.angle_gamma   90.00
#
_symmetry.space_group_name_H-M   'P 1'
#
loop_
_entity.id
_entity.type
_entity.pdbx_description
1 polymer ?
#
loop_
_entity_poly.entity_id
_entity_poly.type
_entity_poly.pdbx_seq_one_letter_code
_entity_poly.pdbx_strand_id
1 'polypeptide(L)'
;MCIRDRFVTSGITKASGRPFWGPYAASKIALEVLVKTWASEVERTNIKVNLVDPGPVATRMRAEAFPGEDQKKISQPDDIAETFVNLSTVTSKLHGQRVEAFD
;
A
#
# COMPACT_ATOMS: atom_id res chain seq x y z
N MET A 1 -13.48 20.82 -4.57
CA MET A 1 -12.39 19.97 -5.06
C MET A 1 -12.30 18.72 -4.17
N CYS A 2 -12.11 17.56 -4.78
CA CYS A 2 -11.99 16.29 -4.05
C CYS A 2 -10.57 15.76 -4.18
N ILE A 3 -9.91 15.52 -3.05
CA ILE A 3 -8.54 15.02 -3.01
C ILE A 3 -8.58 13.54 -2.62
N ARG A 4 -7.82 12.72 -3.34
CA ARG A 4 -7.69 11.29 -3.05
C ARG A 4 -6.23 10.90 -2.97
N ASP A 5 -5.78 10.61 -1.77
CA ASP A 5 -4.41 10.18 -1.52
C ASP A 5 -4.33 8.68 -1.28
N ARG A 6 -3.27 8.09 -1.76
CA ARG A 6 -2.98 6.67 -1.62
C ARG A 6 -1.55 6.51 -1.14
N PHE A 7 -1.40 5.82 -0.04
CA PHE A 7 -0.08 5.54 0.53
C PHE A 7 0.22 4.05 0.42
N VAL A 8 1.43 3.73 0.04
CA VAL A 8 1.85 2.34 -0.19
C VAL A 8 2.38 1.74 1.09
N THR A 9 1.77 0.67 1.54
CA THR A 9 2.24 -0.13 2.66
C THR A 9 2.82 -1.46 2.17
N SER A 10 2.96 -2.43 3.07
CA SER A 10 3.54 -3.72 2.77
C SER A 10 2.92 -4.80 3.65
N GLY A 11 2.90 -6.02 3.17
CA GLY A 11 2.44 -7.16 3.94
C GLY A 11 3.28 -7.43 5.19
N ILE A 12 4.48 -6.85 5.29
CA ILE A 12 5.33 -6.97 6.47
C ILE A 12 4.64 -6.43 7.74
N THR A 13 3.69 -5.52 7.60
CA THR A 13 2.95 -4.97 8.74
C THR A 13 2.00 -5.98 9.36
N LYS A 14 1.63 -7.02 8.64
CA LYS A 14 0.80 -8.13 9.14
C LYS A 14 1.65 -9.26 9.71
N ALA A 15 2.92 -9.31 9.37
CA ALA A 15 3.85 -10.33 9.84
C ALA A 15 4.49 -9.88 11.15
N SER A 16 4.50 -10.77 12.14
CA SER A 16 5.09 -10.47 13.43
C SER A 16 6.48 -11.10 13.53
N GLY A 17 7.48 -10.26 13.85
CA GLY A 17 8.80 -10.75 14.21
C GLY A 17 9.62 -11.36 13.09
N ARG A 18 9.48 -10.89 11.87
CA ARG A 18 10.31 -11.38 10.76
C ARG A 18 11.78 -10.96 10.96
N PRO A 19 12.71 -11.90 11.06
CA PRO A 19 14.13 -11.59 11.27
C PRO A 19 14.69 -10.67 10.20
N PHE A 20 15.53 -9.73 10.60
CA PHE A 20 16.25 -8.77 9.74
C PHE A 20 15.39 -7.70 9.08
N TRP A 21 14.07 -7.69 9.29
CA TRP A 21 13.16 -6.74 8.66
C TRP A 21 12.65 -5.66 9.62
N GLY A 22 13.27 -5.53 10.81
CA GLY A 22 12.82 -4.61 11.84
C GLY A 22 12.67 -3.17 11.40
N PRO A 23 13.73 -2.51 10.86
CA PRO A 23 13.64 -1.12 10.45
C PRO A 23 12.59 -0.87 9.36
N TYR A 24 12.53 -1.75 8.38
CA TYR A 24 11.55 -1.66 7.30
C TYR A 24 10.12 -1.81 7.84
N ALA A 25 9.89 -2.85 8.65
CA ALA A 25 8.58 -3.11 9.24
C ALA A 25 8.14 -1.93 10.12
N ALA A 26 9.03 -1.41 10.94
CA ALA A 26 8.75 -0.26 11.80
C ALA A 26 8.34 0.96 10.97
N SER A 27 9.04 1.24 9.87
CA SER A 27 8.71 2.38 8.99
C SER A 27 7.32 2.23 8.38
N LYS A 28 6.95 1.04 7.93
CA LYS A 28 5.66 0.81 7.30
C LYS A 28 4.50 0.79 8.31
N ILE A 29 4.72 0.27 9.51
CA ILE A 29 3.72 0.32 10.58
C ILE A 29 3.48 1.77 11.01
N ALA A 30 4.54 2.56 11.15
CA ALA A 30 4.41 3.97 11.48
C ALA A 30 3.61 4.71 10.41
N LEU A 31 3.86 4.43 9.13
CA LEU A 31 3.09 5.01 8.03
C LEU A 31 1.61 4.65 8.13
N GLU A 32 1.28 3.38 8.41
CA GLU A 32 -0.13 2.96 8.53
C GLU A 32 -0.86 3.68 9.65
N VAL A 33 -0.22 3.83 10.80
CA VAL A 33 -0.81 4.56 11.93
C VAL A 33 -1.00 6.03 11.58
N LEU A 34 0.00 6.64 10.96
CA LEU A 34 -0.07 8.06 10.55
C LEU A 34 -1.22 8.29 9.56
N VAL A 35 -1.35 7.42 8.56
CA VAL A 35 -2.40 7.53 7.53
C VAL A 35 -3.78 7.34 8.15
N LYS A 36 -3.94 6.37 9.04
CA LYS A 36 -5.23 6.15 9.73
C LYS A 36 -5.60 7.35 10.60
N THR A 37 -4.64 7.95 11.27
CA THR A 37 -4.85 9.16 12.07
C THR A 37 -5.31 10.30 11.18
N TRP A 38 -4.62 10.52 10.08
CA TRP A 38 -4.98 11.57 9.13
C TRP A 38 -6.36 11.33 8.51
N ALA A 39 -6.67 10.09 8.15
CA ALA A 39 -8.00 9.75 7.64
C ALA A 39 -9.11 10.16 8.61
N SER A 40 -8.89 9.93 9.90
CA SER A 40 -9.84 10.35 10.94
C SER A 40 -9.96 11.87 11.03
N GLU A 41 -8.84 12.58 10.91
CA GLU A 41 -8.83 14.05 11.00
C GLU A 41 -9.58 14.72 9.84
N VAL A 42 -9.56 14.11 8.65
CA VAL A 42 -10.18 14.68 7.43
C VAL A 42 -11.52 14.05 7.08
N GLU A 43 -12.09 13.25 7.97
CA GLU A 43 -13.30 12.47 7.72
C GLU A 43 -14.49 13.30 7.22
N ARG A 44 -14.63 14.53 7.73
CA ARG A 44 -15.73 15.43 7.36
C ARG A 44 -15.41 16.35 6.19
N THR A 45 -14.35 16.06 5.47
CA THR A 45 -13.92 16.84 4.31
C THR A 45 -14.11 16.03 3.03
N ASN A 46 -13.76 16.64 1.89
CA ASN A 46 -13.74 15.95 0.60
C ASN A 46 -12.44 15.19 0.33
N ILE A 47 -11.57 15.08 1.35
CA ILE A 47 -10.31 14.36 1.23
C ILE A 47 -10.57 12.88 1.53
N LYS A 48 -10.12 11.99 0.63
CA LYS A 48 -10.14 10.55 0.82
C LYS A 48 -8.70 10.05 0.91
N VAL A 49 -8.41 9.27 1.94
CA VAL A 49 -7.06 8.77 2.21
C VAL A 49 -7.12 7.27 2.42
N ASN A 50 -6.34 6.53 1.68
CA ASN A 50 -6.30 5.07 1.77
C ASN A 50 -4.88 4.55 1.73
N LEU A 51 -4.71 3.31 2.21
CA LEU A 51 -3.46 2.56 2.12
C LEU A 51 -3.63 1.48 1.05
N VAL A 52 -2.58 1.23 0.29
CA VAL A 52 -2.53 0.15 -0.69
C VAL A 52 -1.38 -0.79 -0.34
N ASP A 53 -1.70 -2.07 -0.20
CA ASP A 53 -0.69 -3.13 -0.12
C ASP A 53 -0.61 -3.77 -1.51
N PRO A 54 0.47 -3.51 -2.27
CA PRO A 54 0.60 -4.04 -3.62
C PRO A 54 0.98 -5.52 -3.68
N GLY A 55 1.38 -6.11 -2.55
CA GLY A 55 1.96 -7.44 -2.54
C GLY A 55 3.34 -7.49 -3.21
N PRO A 56 3.87 -8.69 -3.49
CA PRO A 56 5.11 -8.82 -4.23
C PRO A 56 4.92 -8.37 -5.68
N VAL A 57 5.71 -7.38 -6.09
CA VAL A 57 5.64 -6.80 -7.44
C VAL A 57 7.01 -6.83 -8.08
N ALA A 58 7.07 -7.20 -9.35
CA ALA A 58 8.31 -7.30 -10.12
C ALA A 58 8.89 -5.89 -10.38
N THR A 59 9.69 -5.42 -9.45
CA THR A 59 10.38 -4.15 -9.52
C THR A 59 11.87 -4.37 -9.26
N ARG A 60 12.69 -3.37 -9.56
CA ARG A 60 14.12 -3.40 -9.25
C ARG A 60 14.34 -3.61 -7.74
N MET A 61 13.58 -2.90 -6.91
CA MET A 61 13.68 -3.04 -5.45
C MET A 61 13.41 -4.47 -5.00
N ARG A 62 12.37 -5.12 -5.56
CA ARG A 62 12.03 -6.50 -5.22
C ARG A 62 13.13 -7.47 -5.66
N ALA A 63 13.69 -7.27 -6.86
CA ALA A 63 14.78 -8.09 -7.38
C ALA A 63 16.03 -7.99 -6.52
N GLU A 64 16.34 -6.81 -6.01
CA GLU A 64 17.49 -6.60 -5.11
C GLU A 64 17.27 -7.25 -3.73
N ALA A 65 16.04 -7.20 -3.21
CA ALA A 65 15.71 -7.78 -1.91
C ALA A 65 15.59 -9.31 -1.96
N PHE A 66 15.15 -9.86 -3.08
CA PHE A 66 14.93 -11.30 -3.27
C PHE A 66 15.56 -11.77 -4.58
N PRO A 67 16.90 -11.81 -4.68
CA PRO A 67 17.57 -12.09 -5.95
C PRO A 67 17.32 -13.49 -6.52
N GLY A 68 16.92 -14.44 -5.69
CA GLY A 68 16.60 -15.80 -6.13
C GLY A 68 15.16 -16.00 -6.61
N GLU A 69 14.34 -14.98 -6.51
CA GLU A 69 12.92 -15.07 -6.89
C GLU A 69 12.73 -14.90 -8.40
N ASP A 70 11.85 -15.72 -8.99
CA ASP A 70 11.50 -15.57 -10.40
C ASP A 70 10.55 -14.39 -10.56
N GLN A 71 11.04 -13.31 -11.15
CA GLN A 71 10.28 -12.08 -11.34
C GLN A 71 9.07 -12.26 -12.28
N LYS A 72 9.05 -13.32 -13.06
CA LYS A 72 7.92 -13.62 -13.96
C LYS A 72 6.74 -14.27 -13.24
N LYS A 73 6.96 -14.78 -12.03
CA LYS A 73 5.93 -15.49 -11.24
C LYS A 73 5.20 -14.60 -10.25
N ILE A 74 5.61 -13.35 -10.10
CA ILE A 74 4.96 -12.39 -9.21
C ILE A 74 4.22 -11.34 -10.03
N SER A 75 3.38 -10.55 -9.36
CA SER A 75 2.61 -9.50 -10.03
C SER A 75 3.53 -8.52 -10.74
N GLN A 76 3.12 -8.10 -11.92
CA GLN A 76 3.81 -7.04 -12.64
C GLN A 76 3.21 -5.68 -12.21
N PRO A 77 3.94 -4.57 -12.38
CA PRO A 77 3.40 -3.25 -12.01
C PRO A 77 2.04 -2.95 -12.64
N ASP A 78 1.83 -3.34 -13.89
CA ASP A 78 0.57 -3.12 -14.59
C ASP A 78 -0.60 -3.90 -13.95
N ASP A 79 -0.32 -5.04 -13.30
CA ASP A 79 -1.36 -5.87 -12.69
C ASP A 79 -2.00 -5.19 -11.47
N ILE A 80 -1.27 -4.31 -10.81
CA ILE A 80 -1.75 -3.62 -9.61
C ILE A 80 -2.18 -2.18 -9.87
N ALA A 81 -1.88 -1.64 -11.04
CA ALA A 81 -2.15 -0.24 -11.38
C ALA A 81 -3.63 0.11 -11.29
N GLU A 82 -4.50 -0.83 -11.66
CA GLU A 82 -5.95 -0.62 -11.63
C GLU A 82 -6.47 -0.24 -10.25
N THR A 83 -5.94 -0.85 -9.19
CA THR A 83 -6.33 -0.50 -7.81
C THR A 83 -6.05 0.97 -7.52
N PHE A 84 -4.88 1.47 -7.93
CA PHE A 84 -4.53 2.87 -7.74
C PHE A 84 -5.45 3.79 -8.55
N VAL A 85 -5.77 3.41 -9.79
CA VAL A 85 -6.69 4.17 -10.64
C VAL A 85 -8.08 4.22 -10.01
N ASN A 86 -8.59 3.08 -9.55
CA ASN A 86 -9.92 2.99 -8.95
C ASN A 86 -10.03 3.85 -7.69
N LEU A 87 -9.00 3.88 -6.86
CA LEU A 87 -8.97 4.72 -5.66
C LEU A 87 -8.84 6.21 -5.98
N SER A 88 -8.47 6.54 -7.21
CA SER A 88 -8.30 7.93 -7.65
C SER A 88 -9.54 8.51 -8.31
N THR A 89 -10.55 7.69 -8.62
CA THR A 89 -11.74 8.16 -9.34
C THR A 89 -12.65 8.98 -8.44
N VAL A 90 -13.38 9.89 -9.05
CA VAL A 90 -14.34 10.75 -8.32
C VAL A 90 -15.53 9.97 -7.73
N THR A 91 -15.77 8.76 -8.26
CA THR A 91 -16.85 7.88 -7.79
C THR A 91 -16.43 7.01 -6.61
N SER A 92 -15.14 6.90 -6.32
CA SER A 92 -14.66 6.11 -5.19
C SER A 92 -15.06 6.76 -3.87
N LYS A 93 -15.70 5.98 -3.01
CA LYS A 93 -16.13 6.41 -1.68
C LYS A 93 -15.26 5.81 -0.57
N LEU A 94 -14.25 5.02 -0.93
CA LEU A 94 -13.37 4.40 0.05
C LEU A 94 -12.58 5.47 0.79
N HIS A 95 -12.48 5.30 2.10
CA HIS A 95 -11.76 6.21 2.98
C HIS A 95 -11.28 5.47 4.23
N GLY A 96 -10.04 5.70 4.61
CA GLY A 96 -9.47 5.08 5.81
C GLY A 96 -9.27 3.57 5.68
N GLN A 97 -9.19 3.05 4.47
CA GLN A 97 -9.12 1.62 4.22
C GLN A 97 -7.71 1.18 3.83
N ARG A 98 -7.40 -0.06 4.18
CA ARG A 98 -6.22 -0.77 3.69
C ARG A 98 -6.67 -1.73 2.61
N VAL A 99 -6.28 -1.45 1.39
CA VAL A 99 -6.71 -2.22 0.21
C VAL A 99 -5.56 -3.09 -0.30
N GLU A 100 -5.81 -4.37 -0.46
CA GLU A 100 -4.84 -5.28 -1.06
C GLU A 100 -5.06 -5.31 -2.58
N ALA A 101 -3.99 -5.02 -3.34
CA ALA A 101 -4.04 -4.95 -4.80
C ALA A 101 -3.67 -6.28 -5.47
N PHE A 102 -3.73 -7.37 -4.71
CA PHE A 102 -3.39 -8.71 -5.19
C PHE A 102 -4.41 -9.73 -4.68
N ASP A 103 -4.44 -10.87 -5.31
CA ASP A 103 -5.32 -11.97 -4.90
C ASP A 103 -4.71 -12.80 -3.78
#